data_4cbf32d0049ddc59d93067c26e64935e
#
_entry.id   4cbf32d0049ddc59d93067c26e64935e
#
_cell.length_a   1.000
_cell.length_b   1.000
_cell.length_c   1.000
_cell.angle_alpha   90.00
_cell.angle_beta   90.00
_cell.angle_gamma   90.00
#
_symmetry.space_group_name_H-M   'P 1'
#
loop_
_entity.id
_entity.type
_entity.pdbx_description
1 polymer ?
#
loop_
_entity_poly.entity_id
_entity_poly.type
_entity_poly.pdbx_seq_one_letter_code
_entity_poly.pdbx_strand_id
1 'polypeptide(L)'
;FIWETKVTSIDFDAQELYCDWNTPKETIKYDRLIFAVGKSGIDFGKQLADDYSFPTEPKPVQIGVRFEAPQHHFQKLIDISYDFKLYRKFDNGVSLRSFCTNNNAAYVAVEQTYGDVSYNGHAKKGEQYRNDMTNFGILMEIPGIENPFDWSRELVDKVNTAIIPDQGRLGRFAPKLQAGLYYSPSRKVGTTSEGERIAALPIDSLDIVKDAFQGYYDYIEDFIEDMKKVFPTLEDDWGVYIPEVKYLSPEPLVDYDTLALADYNNVHFVGDALSARGITVSGAQGTYVAEYILQYAEDMQDYPDFHEHF
;
A
#
# COMPACT_ATOMS: atom_id res chain seq x y z
N PHE A 1 -13.01 17.42 -15.72
CA PHE A 1 -12.74 17.09 -14.30
C PHE A 1 -13.79 17.72 -13.44
N ILE A 2 -14.34 16.94 -12.50
CA ILE A 2 -15.30 17.43 -11.51
C ILE A 2 -14.60 17.33 -10.15
N TRP A 3 -14.25 18.47 -9.59
CA TRP A 3 -13.49 18.58 -8.35
C TRP A 3 -14.42 18.58 -7.13
N GLU A 4 -13.88 18.24 -5.96
CA GLU A 4 -14.60 18.27 -4.67
C GLU A 4 -15.89 17.42 -4.69
N THR A 5 -15.88 16.35 -5.48
CA THR A 5 -17.04 15.49 -5.69
C THR A 5 -16.68 14.08 -5.33
N LYS A 6 -17.44 13.47 -4.44
CA LYS A 6 -17.28 12.08 -4.02
C LYS A 6 -18.41 11.25 -4.62
N VAL A 7 -18.07 10.20 -5.37
CA VAL A 7 -19.03 9.16 -5.74
C VAL A 7 -19.38 8.37 -4.48
N THR A 8 -20.66 8.29 -4.15
CA THR A 8 -21.18 7.63 -2.95
C THR A 8 -21.80 6.28 -3.25
N SER A 9 -22.33 6.09 -4.45
CA SER A 9 -22.82 4.81 -4.96
C SER A 9 -22.79 4.79 -6.48
N ILE A 10 -22.86 3.60 -7.03
CA ILE A 10 -22.89 3.35 -8.47
C ILE A 10 -24.02 2.38 -8.74
N ASP A 11 -24.84 2.69 -9.74
CA ASP A 11 -25.83 1.76 -10.27
C ASP A 11 -25.30 1.22 -11.60
N PHE A 12 -24.87 -0.05 -11.61
CA PHE A 12 -24.33 -0.69 -12.81
C PHE A 12 -25.40 -0.98 -13.85
N ASP A 13 -26.62 -1.27 -13.41
CA ASP A 13 -27.73 -1.60 -14.30
C ASP A 13 -28.30 -0.34 -14.97
N ALA A 14 -28.44 0.73 -14.22
CA ALA A 14 -28.87 2.04 -14.75
C ALA A 14 -27.74 2.83 -15.40
N GLN A 15 -26.48 2.42 -15.22
CA GLN A 15 -25.28 3.13 -15.67
C GLN A 15 -25.21 4.55 -15.11
N GLU A 16 -25.44 4.70 -13.80
CA GLU A 16 -25.50 5.98 -13.11
C GLU A 16 -24.54 6.04 -11.92
N LEU A 17 -23.88 7.18 -11.75
CA LEU A 17 -23.08 7.52 -10.57
C LEU A 17 -23.88 8.48 -9.70
N TYR A 18 -23.93 8.19 -8.41
CA TYR A 18 -24.50 9.08 -7.40
C TYR A 18 -23.34 9.76 -6.67
N CYS A 19 -23.41 11.07 -6.61
CA CYS A 19 -22.34 11.89 -6.05
C CYS A 19 -22.82 12.72 -4.87
N ASP A 20 -21.91 12.93 -3.90
CA ASP A 20 -22.11 13.89 -2.82
C ASP A 20 -21.61 15.25 -3.30
N TRP A 21 -22.56 16.10 -3.67
CA TRP A 21 -22.32 17.45 -4.16
C TRP A 21 -22.76 18.46 -3.10
N ASN A 22 -22.09 19.60 -3.08
CA ASN A 22 -22.62 20.79 -2.36
C ASN A 22 -23.86 21.43 -3.02
N THR A 23 -24.41 20.80 -4.07
CA THR A 23 -25.56 21.22 -4.86
C THR A 23 -26.56 20.08 -5.08
N PRO A 24 -27.81 20.29 -5.54
CA PRO A 24 -28.82 19.23 -5.63
C PRO A 24 -28.36 18.03 -6.45
N LYS A 25 -28.69 16.86 -5.95
CA LYS A 25 -28.33 15.54 -6.46
C LYS A 25 -28.55 15.42 -7.97
N GLU A 26 -27.50 15.55 -8.75
CA GLU A 26 -27.51 15.11 -10.14
C GLU A 26 -26.78 13.77 -10.22
N THR A 27 -27.38 12.81 -10.89
CA THR A 27 -26.72 11.57 -11.28
C THR A 27 -25.86 11.84 -12.52
N ILE A 28 -24.73 11.16 -12.61
CA ILE A 28 -23.90 11.18 -13.83
C ILE A 28 -24.14 9.85 -14.54
N LYS A 29 -24.63 9.91 -15.76
CA LYS A 29 -24.72 8.75 -16.64
C LYS A 29 -23.37 8.46 -17.28
N TYR A 30 -23.10 7.18 -17.53
CA TYR A 30 -21.89 6.75 -18.20
C TYR A 30 -22.17 5.62 -19.18
N ASP A 31 -21.44 5.58 -20.28
CA ASP A 31 -21.41 4.45 -21.22
C ASP A 31 -20.34 3.45 -20.82
N ARG A 32 -19.20 3.93 -20.31
CA ARG A 32 -18.08 3.16 -19.81
C ARG A 32 -17.62 3.72 -18.46
N LEU A 33 -17.37 2.86 -17.52
CA LEU A 33 -16.86 3.20 -16.21
C LEU A 33 -15.45 2.63 -16.02
N ILE A 34 -14.49 3.48 -15.65
CA ILE A 34 -13.17 3.04 -15.22
C ILE A 34 -13.06 3.27 -13.72
N PHE A 35 -13.04 2.18 -12.95
CA PHE A 35 -12.94 2.22 -11.50
C PHE A 35 -11.46 2.26 -11.08
N ALA A 36 -10.95 3.45 -10.76
CA ALA A 36 -9.54 3.73 -10.50
C ALA A 36 -9.35 4.46 -9.16
N VAL A 37 -9.97 3.98 -8.10
CA VAL A 37 -10.11 4.67 -6.80
C VAL A 37 -8.89 4.61 -5.89
N GLY A 38 -7.86 3.86 -6.28
CA GLY A 38 -6.65 3.69 -5.47
C GLY A 38 -6.91 2.95 -4.14
N LYS A 39 -5.90 2.93 -3.27
CA LYS A 39 -5.99 2.21 -1.98
C LYS A 39 -7.06 2.75 -1.02
N SER A 40 -7.37 4.05 -1.10
CA SER A 40 -8.40 4.65 -0.24
C SER A 40 -9.84 4.30 -0.63
N GLY A 41 -10.03 3.71 -1.81
CA GLY A 41 -11.32 3.24 -2.29
C GLY A 41 -11.57 1.74 -2.12
N ILE A 42 -10.71 1.01 -1.38
CA ILE A 42 -10.86 -0.44 -1.19
C ILE A 42 -12.21 -0.78 -0.54
N ASP A 43 -12.60 -0.07 0.51
CA ASP A 43 -13.88 -0.33 1.18
C ASP A 43 -15.06 -0.10 0.23
N PHE A 44 -14.98 0.90 -0.65
CA PHE A 44 -16.00 1.14 -1.66
C PHE A 44 -16.04 0.02 -2.72
N GLY A 45 -14.88 -0.47 -3.15
CA GLY A 45 -14.80 -1.63 -4.06
C GLY A 45 -15.37 -2.90 -3.44
N LYS A 46 -15.10 -3.15 -2.14
CA LYS A 46 -15.70 -4.28 -1.39
C LYS A 46 -17.22 -4.14 -1.33
N GLN A 47 -17.73 -2.96 -0.99
CA GLN A 47 -19.17 -2.71 -0.95
C GLN A 47 -19.82 -3.01 -2.31
N LEU A 48 -19.23 -2.56 -3.42
CA LEU A 48 -19.76 -2.84 -4.75
C LEU A 48 -19.74 -4.34 -5.06
N ALA A 49 -18.72 -5.08 -4.63
CA ALA A 49 -18.67 -6.53 -4.81
C ALA A 49 -19.80 -7.23 -4.05
N ASP A 50 -20.12 -6.77 -2.85
CA ASP A 50 -21.23 -7.31 -2.05
C ASP A 50 -22.60 -6.95 -2.69
N ASP A 51 -22.79 -5.67 -3.07
CA ASP A 51 -24.03 -5.17 -3.64
C ASP A 51 -24.41 -5.84 -4.97
N TYR A 52 -23.41 -6.10 -5.82
CA TYR A 52 -23.58 -6.70 -7.15
C TYR A 52 -23.18 -8.17 -7.24
N SER A 53 -22.69 -8.74 -6.12
CA SER A 53 -22.31 -10.15 -6.02
C SER A 53 -21.29 -10.61 -7.08
N PHE A 54 -20.44 -9.71 -7.56
CA PHE A 54 -19.36 -10.13 -8.46
C PHE A 54 -18.21 -10.80 -7.70
N PRO A 55 -17.61 -11.86 -8.28
CA PRO A 55 -16.62 -12.64 -7.57
C PRO A 55 -15.32 -11.87 -7.38
N THR A 56 -14.68 -12.08 -6.22
CA THR A 56 -13.38 -11.54 -5.89
C THR A 56 -12.43 -12.60 -5.36
N GLU A 57 -11.12 -12.41 -5.56
CA GLU A 57 -10.08 -13.25 -4.96
C GLU A 57 -9.38 -12.50 -3.83
N PRO A 58 -9.24 -13.06 -2.63
CA PRO A 58 -8.47 -12.46 -1.57
C PRO A 58 -6.99 -12.45 -1.92
N LYS A 59 -6.30 -11.34 -1.64
CA LYS A 59 -4.85 -11.24 -1.80
C LYS A 59 -4.15 -11.52 -0.47
N PRO A 60 -2.95 -12.13 -0.47
CA PRO A 60 -2.25 -12.44 0.77
C PRO A 60 -1.94 -11.18 1.58
N VAL A 61 -1.88 -11.34 2.91
CA VAL A 61 -1.41 -10.28 3.80
C VAL A 61 -0.01 -9.84 3.39
N GLN A 62 0.22 -8.53 3.29
CA GLN A 62 1.53 -7.94 3.10
C GLN A 62 1.78 -6.88 4.17
N ILE A 63 2.45 -7.27 5.24
CA ILE A 63 2.75 -6.43 6.39
C ILE A 63 4.19 -6.65 6.86
N GLY A 64 4.77 -5.66 7.48
CA GLY A 64 6.12 -5.76 8.00
C GLY A 64 6.62 -4.46 8.60
N VAL A 65 7.85 -4.10 8.29
CA VAL A 65 8.55 -2.95 8.85
C VAL A 65 9.30 -2.18 7.78
N ARG A 66 9.53 -0.89 8.01
CA ARG A 66 10.51 -0.11 7.26
C ARG A 66 11.86 -0.19 7.97
N PHE A 67 12.80 -0.88 7.36
CA PHE A 67 14.18 -1.01 7.84
C PHE A 67 15.01 0.20 7.41
N GLU A 68 15.89 0.68 8.29
CA GLU A 68 16.83 1.76 8.02
C GLU A 68 18.20 1.44 8.62
N ALA A 69 19.26 1.68 7.85
CA ALA A 69 20.63 1.55 8.33
C ALA A 69 21.59 2.45 7.51
N PRO A 70 22.84 2.67 7.98
CA PRO A 70 23.85 3.36 7.20
C PRO A 70 24.07 2.72 5.84
N GLN A 71 24.12 3.54 4.79
CA GLN A 71 24.19 3.10 3.40
C GLN A 71 25.41 2.22 3.09
N HIS A 72 26.53 2.50 3.76
CA HIS A 72 27.79 1.79 3.46
C HIS A 72 27.68 0.25 3.62
N HIS A 73 26.75 -0.24 4.44
CA HIS A 73 26.50 -1.68 4.58
C HIS A 73 26.02 -2.32 3.28
N PHE A 74 25.26 -1.58 2.48
CA PHE A 74 24.60 -2.05 1.26
C PHE A 74 25.27 -1.57 -0.02
N GLN A 75 26.38 -0.80 0.07
CA GLN A 75 26.98 -0.10 -1.06
C GLN A 75 27.22 -1.00 -2.27
N LYS A 76 27.73 -2.21 -2.05
CA LYS A 76 27.98 -3.17 -3.14
C LYS A 76 26.72 -3.57 -3.93
N LEU A 77 25.57 -3.64 -3.27
CA LEU A 77 24.30 -3.92 -3.95
C LEU A 77 23.75 -2.66 -4.63
N ILE A 78 23.88 -1.52 -3.97
CA ILE A 78 23.42 -0.23 -4.49
C ILE A 78 24.14 0.12 -5.80
N ASP A 79 25.44 -0.19 -5.89
CA ASP A 79 26.24 0.02 -7.10
C ASP A 79 25.78 -0.85 -8.28
N ILE A 80 25.15 -2.00 -8.00
CA ILE A 80 24.61 -2.90 -9.02
C ILE A 80 23.17 -2.52 -9.36
N SER A 81 22.32 -2.24 -8.36
CA SER A 81 20.91 -1.93 -8.51
C SER A 81 20.43 -1.00 -7.42
N TYR A 82 19.85 0.14 -7.81
CA TYR A 82 19.29 1.10 -6.86
C TYR A 82 18.22 0.48 -5.95
N ASP A 83 17.34 -0.33 -6.50
CA ASP A 83 16.26 -1.03 -5.79
C ASP A 83 16.51 -2.53 -5.78
N PHE A 84 17.51 -2.94 -5.01
CA PHE A 84 17.87 -4.35 -4.84
C PHE A 84 16.75 -5.12 -4.11
N LYS A 85 16.68 -6.43 -4.37
CA LYS A 85 15.71 -7.32 -3.74
C LYS A 85 16.43 -8.40 -2.93
N LEU A 86 16.09 -8.46 -1.66
CA LEU A 86 16.41 -9.55 -0.75
C LEU A 86 15.15 -10.38 -0.56
N TYR A 87 15.23 -11.69 -0.59
CA TYR A 87 14.08 -12.57 -0.49
C TYR A 87 14.39 -13.78 0.36
N ARG A 88 13.46 -14.17 1.22
CA ARG A 88 13.49 -15.40 1.99
C ARG A 88 12.11 -16.05 2.00
N LYS A 89 12.07 -17.36 1.82
CA LYS A 89 10.87 -18.18 1.95
C LYS A 89 11.08 -19.21 3.08
N PHE A 90 10.06 -19.37 3.89
CA PHE A 90 10.00 -20.33 4.98
C PHE A 90 9.16 -21.56 4.58
N ASP A 91 9.39 -22.69 5.27
CA ASP A 91 8.74 -23.97 4.92
C ASP A 91 7.22 -23.95 5.04
N ASN A 92 6.68 -23.10 5.91
CA ASN A 92 5.23 -22.93 6.08
C ASN A 92 4.59 -22.00 5.04
N GLY A 93 5.34 -21.57 4.04
CA GLY A 93 4.87 -20.71 2.95
C GLY A 93 4.96 -19.21 3.22
N VAL A 94 5.25 -18.77 4.45
CA VAL A 94 5.55 -17.37 4.74
C VAL A 94 6.79 -16.96 3.95
N SER A 95 6.73 -15.79 3.33
CA SER A 95 7.89 -15.23 2.63
C SER A 95 8.11 -13.77 2.99
N LEU A 96 9.38 -13.34 3.02
CA LEU A 96 9.76 -11.96 3.23
C LEU A 96 10.57 -11.44 2.05
N ARG A 97 10.38 -10.17 1.74
CA ARG A 97 11.17 -9.50 0.70
C ARG A 97 11.45 -8.05 1.06
N SER A 98 12.62 -7.56 0.63
CA SER A 98 12.86 -6.12 0.59
C SER A 98 12.11 -5.49 -0.59
N PHE A 99 11.66 -4.24 -0.43
CA PHE A 99 11.03 -3.49 -1.51
C PHE A 99 11.17 -1.98 -1.28
N CYS A 100 11.01 -1.22 -2.36
CA CYS A 100 11.00 0.24 -2.31
C CYS A 100 12.23 0.79 -1.59
N THR A 101 13.41 0.42 -2.07
CA THR A 101 14.69 0.86 -1.52
C THR A 101 14.93 2.33 -1.84
N ASN A 102 15.38 3.09 -0.85
CA ASN A 102 15.77 4.48 -0.98
C ASN A 102 17.20 4.65 -0.48
N ASN A 103 18.02 5.35 -1.26
CA ASN A 103 19.45 5.53 -1.00
C ASN A 103 19.85 7.01 -1.16
N ASN A 104 20.95 7.42 -0.56
CA ASN A 104 21.60 8.74 -0.66
C ASN A 104 20.81 9.94 -0.11
N ALA A 105 19.50 9.91 -0.22
CA ALA A 105 18.59 10.92 0.33
C ALA A 105 17.36 10.16 0.87
N ALA A 106 17.64 9.13 1.64
CA ALA A 106 16.65 8.19 2.15
C ALA A 106 15.96 8.76 3.40
N TYR A 107 14.65 8.87 3.34
CA TYR A 107 13.80 9.36 4.42
C TYR A 107 12.65 8.39 4.66
N VAL A 108 12.23 8.30 5.91
CA VAL A 108 11.04 7.57 6.29
C VAL A 108 9.92 8.56 6.55
N ALA A 109 8.76 8.31 6.00
CA ALA A 109 7.57 9.15 6.17
C ALA A 109 6.44 8.37 6.83
N VAL A 110 5.63 9.09 7.58
CA VAL A 110 4.40 8.60 8.16
C VAL A 110 3.30 8.64 7.09
N GLU A 111 2.59 7.53 6.92
CA GLU A 111 1.37 7.45 6.14
C GLU A 111 0.17 7.24 7.05
N GLN A 112 -0.95 7.90 6.74
CA GLN A 112 -2.23 7.65 7.37
C GLN A 112 -3.20 7.07 6.36
N THR A 113 -3.74 5.90 6.66
CA THR A 113 -4.75 5.24 5.83
C THR A 113 -5.79 4.64 6.76
N TYR A 114 -7.07 4.87 6.49
CA TYR A 114 -8.19 4.40 7.32
C TYR A 114 -8.15 4.86 8.80
N GLY A 115 -7.42 5.92 9.09
CA GLY A 115 -7.21 6.42 10.46
C GLY A 115 -6.01 5.79 11.17
N ASP A 116 -5.38 4.81 10.57
CA ASP A 116 -4.20 4.12 11.09
C ASP A 116 -2.91 4.78 10.60
N VAL A 117 -1.85 4.61 11.37
CA VAL A 117 -0.51 5.11 11.06
C VAL A 117 0.38 3.95 10.63
N SER A 118 1.05 4.13 9.51
CA SER A 118 2.07 3.24 8.98
C SER A 118 3.25 4.03 8.42
N TYR A 119 4.30 3.34 8.03
CA TYR A 119 5.52 3.97 7.52
C TYR A 119 5.77 3.64 6.06
N ASN A 120 6.41 4.57 5.36
CA ASN A 120 6.85 4.38 3.99
C ASN A 120 8.19 5.07 3.77
N GLY A 121 8.92 4.69 2.72
CA GLY A 121 10.20 5.29 2.36
C GLY A 121 10.08 6.27 1.21
N HIS A 122 10.87 7.33 1.28
CA HIS A 122 10.98 8.35 0.25
C HIS A 122 12.44 8.70 -0.04
N ALA A 123 12.74 8.98 -1.31
CA ALA A 123 13.99 9.63 -1.70
C ALA A 123 13.69 11.08 -2.07
N LYS A 124 14.35 12.01 -1.38
CA LYS A 124 14.21 13.45 -1.68
C LYS A 124 15.17 13.87 -2.79
N LYS A 125 14.73 14.79 -3.65
CA LYS A 125 15.57 15.36 -4.71
C LYS A 125 16.34 16.57 -4.21
N GLY A 126 17.61 16.67 -4.59
CA GLY A 126 18.50 17.80 -4.30
C GLY A 126 19.61 17.45 -3.34
N GLU A 127 20.80 18.06 -3.57
CA GLU A 127 22.00 17.82 -2.79
C GLU A 127 21.84 18.15 -1.30
N GLN A 128 21.00 19.13 -0.98
CA GLN A 128 20.71 19.54 0.40
C GLN A 128 19.99 18.46 1.23
N TYR A 129 19.42 17.44 0.58
CA TYR A 129 18.72 16.33 1.23
C TYR A 129 19.57 15.06 1.31
N ARG A 130 20.79 15.08 0.79
CA ARG A 130 21.67 13.90 0.89
C ARG A 130 21.92 13.53 2.34
N ASN A 131 21.86 12.23 2.58
CA ASN A 131 22.25 11.58 3.83
C ASN A 131 22.92 10.25 3.51
N ASP A 132 23.63 9.71 4.48
CA ASP A 132 24.35 8.44 4.33
C ASP A 132 23.49 7.24 4.79
N MET A 133 22.18 7.35 4.61
CA MET A 133 21.23 6.32 5.01
C MET A 133 20.65 5.57 3.81
N THR A 134 20.27 4.34 4.06
CA THR A 134 19.46 3.50 3.19
C THR A 134 18.25 3.01 3.98
N ASN A 135 17.08 3.06 3.38
CA ASN A 135 15.91 2.40 3.93
C ASN A 135 15.18 1.57 2.86
N PHE A 136 14.55 0.51 3.30
CA PHE A 136 13.66 -0.33 2.49
C PHE A 136 12.61 -0.99 3.37
N GLY A 137 11.45 -1.32 2.80
CA GLY A 137 10.47 -2.14 3.49
C GLY A 137 10.92 -3.59 3.55
N ILE A 138 10.73 -4.24 4.67
CA ILE A 138 10.75 -5.69 4.81
C ILE A 138 9.29 -6.10 4.93
N LEU A 139 8.72 -6.58 3.83
CA LEU A 139 7.34 -7.05 3.79
C LEU A 139 7.28 -8.56 3.85
N MET A 140 6.48 -9.02 4.76
CA MET A 140 6.11 -10.41 4.95
C MET A 140 4.80 -10.67 4.19
N GLU A 141 4.78 -11.73 3.41
CA GLU A 141 3.58 -12.29 2.79
C GLU A 141 3.17 -13.52 3.58
N ILE A 142 1.92 -13.50 4.11
CA ILE A 142 1.38 -14.55 4.96
C ILE A 142 0.25 -15.23 4.18
N PRO A 143 0.41 -16.52 3.82
CA PRO A 143 -0.63 -17.27 3.15
C PRO A 143 -1.69 -17.78 4.13
N GLY A 144 -2.89 -18.10 3.61
CA GLY A 144 -3.93 -18.80 4.34
C GLY A 144 -4.66 -17.99 5.41
N ILE A 145 -4.47 -16.68 5.45
CA ILE A 145 -5.26 -15.80 6.31
C ILE A 145 -6.64 -15.60 5.68
N GLU A 146 -7.67 -15.89 6.44
CA GLU A 146 -9.05 -15.55 6.08
C GLU A 146 -9.24 -14.04 6.20
N ASN A 147 -9.88 -13.40 5.21
CA ASN A 147 -10.08 -11.95 5.17
C ASN A 147 -8.78 -11.12 5.38
N PRO A 148 -7.78 -11.27 4.51
CA PRO A 148 -6.43 -10.70 4.73
C PRO A 148 -6.43 -9.17 4.86
N PHE A 149 -7.35 -8.48 4.20
CA PHE A 149 -7.49 -7.02 4.30
C PHE A 149 -7.90 -6.59 5.71
N ASP A 150 -8.96 -7.20 6.25
CA ASP A 150 -9.47 -6.86 7.58
C ASP A 150 -8.49 -7.30 8.67
N TRP A 151 -7.86 -8.47 8.53
CA TRP A 151 -6.80 -8.94 9.42
C TRP A 151 -5.62 -7.95 9.48
N SER A 152 -5.20 -7.43 8.32
CA SER A 152 -4.11 -6.43 8.25
C SER A 152 -4.48 -5.14 8.96
N ARG A 153 -5.73 -4.68 8.83
CA ARG A 153 -6.22 -3.49 9.54
C ARG A 153 -6.27 -3.70 11.04
N GLU A 154 -6.78 -4.84 11.50
CA GLU A 154 -6.81 -5.17 12.92
C GLU A 154 -5.40 -5.22 13.54
N LEU A 155 -4.42 -5.77 12.82
CA LEU A 155 -3.05 -5.82 13.29
C LEU A 155 -2.47 -4.42 13.41
N VAL A 156 -2.65 -3.57 12.38
CA VAL A 156 -2.18 -2.18 12.42
C VAL A 156 -2.86 -1.40 13.55
N ASP A 157 -4.16 -1.56 13.75
CA ASP A 157 -4.89 -0.93 14.86
C ASP A 157 -4.36 -1.39 16.23
N LYS A 158 -4.07 -2.67 16.41
CA LYS A 158 -3.44 -3.21 17.63
C LYS A 158 -2.07 -2.58 17.89
N VAL A 159 -1.21 -2.51 16.87
CA VAL A 159 0.11 -1.87 16.98
C VAL A 159 -0.06 -0.39 17.32
N ASN A 160 -0.93 0.33 16.64
CA ASN A 160 -1.15 1.76 16.86
C ASN A 160 -1.73 2.02 18.27
N THR A 161 -2.66 1.19 18.72
CA THR A 161 -3.27 1.31 20.07
C THR A 161 -2.27 1.01 21.18
N ALA A 162 -1.41 0.02 20.97
CA ALA A 162 -0.38 -0.36 21.94
C ALA A 162 0.64 0.77 22.22
N ILE A 163 0.86 1.63 21.23
CA ILE A 163 1.82 2.74 21.33
C ILE A 163 1.26 3.91 22.11
N ILE A 164 -0.06 4.13 22.11
CA ILE A 164 -0.71 5.31 22.70
C ILE A 164 -1.94 4.86 23.50
N PRO A 165 -1.72 4.19 24.63
CA PRO A 165 -2.83 3.63 25.41
C PRO A 165 -3.81 4.68 25.95
N ASP A 166 -3.36 5.92 26.18
CA ASP A 166 -4.16 6.97 26.83
C ASP A 166 -4.80 8.01 25.89
N GLN A 167 -4.50 7.97 24.59
CA GLN A 167 -4.92 9.07 23.71
C GLN A 167 -6.05 8.72 22.73
N GLY A 168 -6.55 7.50 22.78
CA GLY A 168 -7.52 7.05 21.78
C GLY A 168 -6.96 7.11 20.36
N ARG A 169 -7.70 6.63 19.38
CA ARG A 169 -7.32 6.80 17.97
C ARG A 169 -6.99 8.26 17.72
N LEU A 170 -5.76 8.51 17.30
CA LEU A 170 -5.31 9.85 16.94
C LEU A 170 -6.32 10.48 16.01
N GLY A 171 -7.01 11.51 16.50
CA GLY A 171 -7.92 12.29 15.68
C GLY A 171 -7.19 12.77 14.43
N ARG A 172 -7.85 12.80 13.32
CA ARG A 172 -7.37 12.95 11.93
C ARG A 172 -6.24 13.95 11.67
N PHE A 173 -5.81 14.75 12.65
CA PHE A 173 -4.84 15.83 12.46
C PHE A 173 -4.09 16.18 13.75
N ALA A 174 -3.38 15.22 14.33
CA ALA A 174 -2.35 15.59 15.30
C ALA A 174 -0.98 15.61 14.61
N PRO A 175 -0.57 16.72 13.98
CA PRO A 175 0.70 16.81 13.25
C PRO A 175 1.94 16.70 14.13
N LYS A 176 1.77 16.54 15.44
CA LYS A 176 2.84 16.43 16.43
C LYS A 176 2.92 15.09 17.15
N LEU A 177 1.96 14.21 16.95
CA LEU A 177 1.97 12.88 17.54
C LEU A 177 2.43 11.89 16.48
N GLN A 178 3.66 11.51 16.59
CA GLN A 178 4.26 10.47 15.79
C GLN A 178 3.91 9.15 16.46
N ALA A 179 2.76 8.63 16.11
CA ALA A 179 2.34 7.30 16.48
C ALA A 179 3.12 6.33 15.64
N GLY A 180 4.24 5.87 16.11
CA GLY A 180 4.98 4.86 15.43
C GLY A 180 6.09 4.33 16.29
N LEU A 181 6.39 3.08 16.07
CA LEU A 181 7.43 2.37 16.77
C LEU A 181 8.72 2.46 15.96
N TYR A 182 9.73 3.08 16.52
CA TYR A 182 11.10 2.93 16.05
C TYR A 182 11.89 2.09 17.07
N TYR A 183 12.36 0.95 16.63
CA TYR A 183 13.23 0.08 17.41
C TYR A 183 14.65 0.07 16.82
N SER A 184 15.66 0.21 17.66
CA SER A 184 17.07 0.06 17.29
C SER A 184 17.81 -0.70 18.40
N PRO A 185 18.55 -1.77 18.08
CA PRO A 185 19.35 -2.52 19.07
C PRO A 185 20.39 -1.64 19.75
N SER A 186 20.98 -0.70 19.02
CA SER A 186 22.02 0.20 19.56
C SER A 186 21.47 1.32 20.42
N ARG A 187 20.16 1.51 20.49
CA ARG A 187 19.51 2.62 21.21
C ARG A 187 20.07 4.01 20.88
N LYS A 188 20.69 4.19 19.72
CA LYS A 188 21.17 5.50 19.28
C LYS A 188 19.96 6.35 18.87
N VAL A 189 19.39 7.02 19.87
CA VAL A 189 18.38 8.06 19.66
C VAL A 189 19.02 9.13 18.79
N GLY A 190 18.37 9.52 17.70
CA GLY A 190 18.80 10.63 16.85
C GLY A 190 19.53 10.25 15.56
N THR A 191 19.66 8.98 15.23
CA THR A 191 20.26 8.53 13.96
C THR A 191 19.23 8.20 12.87
N THR A 192 17.98 8.59 13.05
CA THR A 192 16.95 8.42 12.03
C THR A 192 17.06 9.49 10.95
N SER A 193 16.72 9.16 9.71
CA SER A 193 16.69 10.11 8.60
C SER A 193 15.77 11.33 8.83
N GLU A 194 14.76 11.17 9.69
CA GLU A 194 13.82 12.24 10.06
C GLU A 194 14.31 13.08 11.26
N GLY A 195 15.47 12.76 11.84
CA GLY A 195 15.98 13.47 13.01
C GLY A 195 15.01 13.40 14.19
N GLU A 196 14.92 14.40 15.00
CA GLU A 196 14.26 14.47 16.32
C GLU A 196 12.78 14.02 16.42
N ARG A 197 12.17 13.48 15.35
CA ARG A 197 10.72 13.32 15.29
C ARG A 197 10.19 11.99 15.77
N ILE A 198 10.99 10.93 15.77
CA ILE A 198 10.53 9.61 16.19
C ILE A 198 11.31 9.20 17.42
N ALA A 199 10.62 9.10 18.54
CA ALA A 199 11.22 8.61 19.77
C ALA A 199 11.54 7.11 19.61
N ALA A 200 12.77 6.73 19.94
CA ALA A 200 13.10 5.33 20.11
C ALA A 200 12.28 4.78 21.29
N LEU A 201 11.58 3.69 21.06
CA LEU A 201 10.81 3.04 22.09
C LEU A 201 11.72 2.30 23.09
N PRO A 202 11.31 2.22 24.34
CA PRO A 202 11.90 1.30 25.28
C PRO A 202 11.88 -0.13 24.73
N ILE A 203 12.87 -0.94 25.06
CA ILE A 203 12.92 -2.36 24.66
C ILE A 203 11.64 -3.10 25.05
N ASP A 204 11.07 -2.75 26.19
CA ASP A 204 9.83 -3.35 26.72
C ASP A 204 8.62 -3.19 25.78
N SER A 205 8.69 -2.25 24.85
CA SER A 205 7.64 -2.03 23.83
C SER A 205 7.71 -3.04 22.67
N LEU A 206 8.83 -3.74 22.50
CA LEU A 206 8.97 -4.75 21.44
C LEU A 206 8.06 -5.95 21.71
N ASP A 207 7.88 -6.34 22.97
CA ASP A 207 6.98 -7.44 23.35
C ASP A 207 5.54 -7.15 22.92
N ILE A 208 5.10 -5.90 23.07
CA ILE A 208 3.77 -5.46 22.59
C ILE A 208 3.62 -5.62 21.08
N VAL A 209 4.70 -5.30 20.33
CA VAL A 209 4.70 -5.48 18.89
C VAL A 209 4.66 -6.96 18.52
N LYS A 210 5.46 -7.79 19.18
CA LYS A 210 5.49 -9.24 18.97
C LYS A 210 4.11 -9.84 19.23
N ASP A 211 3.45 -9.45 20.30
CA ASP A 211 2.09 -9.86 20.62
C ASP A 211 1.09 -9.41 19.55
N ALA A 212 1.18 -8.16 19.08
CA ALA A 212 0.32 -7.65 18.02
C ALA A 212 0.50 -8.42 16.71
N PHE A 213 1.74 -8.75 16.35
CA PHE A 213 2.06 -9.57 15.18
C PHE A 213 1.78 -11.06 15.35
N GLN A 214 1.29 -11.49 16.50
CA GLN A 214 0.85 -12.89 16.75
C GLN A 214 1.96 -13.92 16.45
N GLY A 215 3.21 -13.60 16.79
CA GLY A 215 4.38 -14.45 16.51
C GLY A 215 4.98 -14.31 15.09
N TYR A 216 4.32 -13.63 14.18
CA TYR A 216 4.90 -13.41 12.85
C TYR A 216 6.09 -12.45 12.85
N TYR A 217 6.28 -11.65 13.91
CA TYR A 217 7.43 -10.76 14.02
C TYR A 217 8.77 -11.50 14.04
N ASP A 218 8.80 -12.73 14.55
CA ASP A 218 10.01 -13.56 14.61
C ASP A 218 10.60 -13.82 13.21
N TYR A 219 9.77 -13.90 12.16
CA TYR A 219 10.24 -14.01 10.78
C TYR A 219 10.99 -12.76 10.30
N ILE A 220 10.62 -11.58 10.81
CA ILE A 220 11.31 -10.32 10.50
C ILE A 220 12.68 -10.31 11.20
N GLU A 221 12.76 -10.74 12.45
CA GLU A 221 14.02 -10.89 13.18
C GLU A 221 14.95 -11.88 12.46
N ASP A 222 14.45 -13.05 12.09
CA ASP A 222 15.18 -14.06 11.33
C ASP A 222 15.70 -13.52 9.99
N PHE A 223 14.90 -12.71 9.30
CA PHE A 223 15.32 -12.09 8.05
C PHE A 223 16.44 -11.08 8.25
N ILE A 224 16.40 -10.29 9.33
CA ILE A 224 17.46 -9.35 9.70
C ILE A 224 18.74 -10.10 10.08
N GLU A 225 18.64 -11.20 10.81
CA GLU A 225 19.80 -12.03 11.14
C GLU A 225 20.43 -12.67 9.90
N ASP A 226 19.63 -13.04 8.89
CA ASP A 226 20.18 -13.49 7.62
C ASP A 226 20.84 -12.35 6.83
N MET A 227 20.29 -11.14 6.90
CA MET A 227 20.95 -9.96 6.31
C MET A 227 22.33 -9.71 6.94
N LYS A 228 22.50 -9.87 8.25
CA LYS A 228 23.81 -9.76 8.92
C LYS A 228 24.82 -10.77 8.40
N LYS A 229 24.40 -11.97 8.02
CA LYS A 229 25.28 -12.98 7.40
C LYS A 229 25.75 -12.54 6.00
N VAL A 230 24.89 -11.87 5.23
CA VAL A 230 25.19 -11.37 3.87
C VAL A 230 25.98 -10.06 3.92
N PHE A 231 25.70 -9.22 4.91
CA PHE A 231 26.33 -7.91 5.12
C PHE A 231 27.08 -7.90 6.45
N PRO A 232 28.31 -8.41 6.51
CA PRO A 232 29.03 -8.58 7.78
C PRO A 232 29.35 -7.28 8.53
N THR A 233 29.21 -6.13 7.87
CA THR A 233 29.37 -4.82 8.52
C THR A 233 28.09 -4.35 9.21
N LEU A 234 26.95 -4.98 8.93
CA LEU A 234 25.67 -4.67 9.56
C LEU A 234 25.64 -5.30 10.95
N GLU A 235 26.04 -4.52 11.95
CA GLU A 235 26.02 -4.93 13.36
C GLU A 235 24.68 -4.55 14.00
N ASP A 236 24.70 -3.58 14.92
CA ASP A 236 23.53 -3.12 15.67
C ASP A 236 23.17 -1.64 15.39
N ASP A 237 23.69 -1.08 14.29
CA ASP A 237 23.50 0.30 13.87
C ASP A 237 22.33 0.46 12.88
N TRP A 238 21.35 -0.41 12.97
CA TRP A 238 20.10 -0.38 12.22
C TRP A 238 18.90 -0.09 13.10
N GLY A 239 17.80 0.25 12.47
CA GLY A 239 16.51 0.38 13.12
C GLY A 239 15.34 0.01 12.22
N VAL A 240 14.17 -0.18 12.82
CA VAL A 240 12.93 -0.47 12.13
C VAL A 240 11.82 0.45 12.62
N TYR A 241 11.03 0.92 11.67
CA TYR A 241 9.78 1.64 11.90
C TYR A 241 8.61 0.68 11.68
N ILE A 242 7.67 0.64 12.60
CA ILE A 242 6.62 -0.36 12.67
C ILE A 242 5.25 0.30 12.82
N PRO A 243 4.25 -0.12 12.06
CA PRO A 243 4.25 -1.08 10.96
C PRO A 243 4.53 -0.45 9.60
N GLU A 244 4.92 -1.25 8.62
CA GLU A 244 4.71 -0.96 7.22
C GLU A 244 3.68 -1.95 6.67
N VAL A 245 2.67 -1.46 5.95
CA VAL A 245 1.55 -2.29 5.48
C VAL A 245 1.20 -1.96 4.04
N LYS A 246 0.90 -2.99 3.27
CA LYS A 246 0.20 -2.87 2.00
C LYS A 246 -1.20 -3.43 2.15
N TYR A 247 -2.17 -2.54 2.23
CA TYR A 247 -3.56 -2.94 2.10
C TYR A 247 -3.82 -3.32 0.65
N LEU A 248 -4.16 -4.57 0.40
CA LEU A 248 -4.52 -5.08 -0.91
C LEU A 248 -6.03 -5.30 -0.94
N SER A 249 -6.67 -4.75 -1.98
CA SER A 249 -8.07 -5.04 -2.26
C SER A 249 -8.25 -6.53 -2.54
N PRO A 250 -9.36 -7.16 -2.15
CA PRO A 250 -9.81 -8.35 -2.86
C PRO A 250 -9.88 -8.03 -4.35
N GLU A 251 -9.25 -8.84 -5.16
CA GLU A 251 -9.17 -8.61 -6.62
C GLU A 251 -10.46 -9.03 -7.29
N PRO A 252 -11.19 -8.12 -7.93
CA PRO A 252 -12.34 -8.50 -8.76
C PRO A 252 -11.90 -9.46 -9.86
N LEU A 253 -12.68 -10.49 -10.12
CA LEU A 253 -12.45 -11.35 -11.27
C LEU A 253 -12.94 -10.62 -12.52
N VAL A 254 -11.98 -10.23 -13.35
CA VAL A 254 -12.21 -9.50 -14.60
C VAL A 254 -11.78 -10.34 -15.80
N ASP A 255 -12.32 -10.02 -16.94
CA ASP A 255 -11.76 -10.45 -18.21
C ASP A 255 -10.41 -9.73 -18.44
N TYR A 256 -9.32 -10.48 -18.54
CA TYR A 256 -7.97 -9.91 -18.66
C TYR A 256 -7.70 -9.24 -20.02
N ASP A 257 -8.53 -9.51 -21.03
CA ASP A 257 -8.44 -8.85 -22.34
C ASP A 257 -9.11 -7.47 -22.36
N THR A 258 -9.93 -7.17 -21.35
CA THR A 258 -10.68 -5.92 -21.27
C THR A 258 -10.56 -5.21 -19.92
N LEU A 259 -10.15 -5.91 -18.90
CA LEU A 259 -10.19 -5.52 -17.48
C LEU A 259 -11.60 -5.13 -16.99
N ALA A 260 -12.63 -5.66 -17.63
CA ALA A 260 -14.03 -5.45 -17.27
C ALA A 260 -14.57 -6.62 -16.44
N LEU A 261 -15.60 -6.36 -15.64
CA LEU A 261 -16.37 -7.42 -14.97
C LEU A 261 -17.09 -8.29 -16.01
N ALA A 262 -17.20 -9.60 -15.72
CA ALA A 262 -17.82 -10.54 -16.64
C ALA A 262 -19.29 -10.19 -16.93
N ASP A 263 -20.04 -9.77 -15.91
CA ASP A 263 -21.47 -9.45 -16.02
C ASP A 263 -21.71 -7.98 -16.38
N TYR A 264 -20.67 -7.12 -16.31
CA TYR A 264 -20.72 -5.69 -16.61
C TYR A 264 -19.52 -5.31 -17.48
N ASN A 265 -19.60 -5.66 -18.77
CA ASN A 265 -18.51 -5.47 -19.74
C ASN A 265 -18.13 -4.01 -20.03
N ASN A 266 -18.90 -3.07 -19.51
CA ASN A 266 -18.66 -1.63 -19.54
C ASN A 266 -18.08 -1.06 -18.23
N VAL A 267 -17.79 -1.92 -17.23
CA VAL A 267 -17.21 -1.54 -15.93
C VAL A 267 -15.83 -2.15 -15.80
N HIS A 268 -14.79 -1.32 -15.92
CA HIS A 268 -13.39 -1.72 -15.92
C HIS A 268 -12.73 -1.38 -14.58
N PHE A 269 -11.90 -2.28 -14.06
CA PHE A 269 -11.13 -2.06 -12.83
C PHE A 269 -9.65 -1.91 -13.17
N VAL A 270 -8.98 -0.90 -12.57
CA VAL A 270 -7.55 -0.65 -12.81
C VAL A 270 -6.82 -0.20 -11.55
N GLY A 271 -5.52 -0.38 -11.53
CA GLY A 271 -4.65 0.04 -10.42
C GLY A 271 -4.93 -0.72 -9.12
N ASP A 272 -4.87 -0.02 -7.99
CA ASP A 272 -5.10 -0.63 -6.68
C ASP A 272 -6.48 -1.28 -6.54
N ALA A 273 -7.47 -0.82 -7.29
CA ALA A 273 -8.80 -1.43 -7.32
C ALA A 273 -8.80 -2.84 -7.94
N LEU A 274 -7.81 -3.15 -8.79
CA LEU A 274 -7.53 -4.48 -9.35
C LEU A 274 -6.28 -5.10 -8.69
N SER A 275 -5.97 -4.75 -7.45
CA SER A 275 -4.78 -5.20 -6.71
C SER A 275 -3.43 -5.00 -7.43
N ALA A 276 -3.40 -4.24 -8.50
CA ALA A 276 -2.20 -3.94 -9.27
C ALA A 276 -1.48 -2.74 -8.68
N ARG A 277 -0.42 -3.00 -7.95
CA ARG A 277 0.33 -1.98 -7.25
C ARG A 277 1.54 -1.48 -8.02
N GLY A 278 1.76 -0.18 -7.90
CA GLY A 278 2.89 0.54 -8.48
C GLY A 278 2.45 1.43 -9.64
N ILE A 279 3.06 2.62 -9.70
CA ILE A 279 2.71 3.67 -10.69
C ILE A 279 2.79 3.15 -12.12
N THR A 280 3.83 2.38 -12.43
CA THR A 280 4.04 1.83 -13.79
C THR A 280 2.93 0.85 -14.18
N VAL A 281 2.58 -0.08 -13.28
CA VAL A 281 1.56 -1.11 -13.57
C VAL A 281 0.18 -0.46 -13.65
N SER A 282 -0.16 0.40 -12.69
CA SER A 282 -1.45 1.11 -12.70
C SER A 282 -1.60 2.01 -13.94
N GLY A 283 -0.50 2.69 -14.34
CA GLY A 283 -0.48 3.49 -15.56
C GLY A 283 -0.65 2.64 -16.83
N ALA A 284 0.03 1.49 -16.89
CA ALA A 284 -0.11 0.56 -18.03
C ALA A 284 -1.54 0.04 -18.15
N GLN A 285 -2.18 -0.35 -17.04
CA GLN A 285 -3.58 -0.78 -17.06
C GLN A 285 -4.52 0.34 -17.52
N GLY A 286 -4.31 1.57 -17.02
CA GLY A 286 -5.11 2.72 -17.45
C GLY A 286 -4.98 3.01 -18.95
N THR A 287 -3.75 2.95 -19.49
CA THR A 287 -3.49 3.10 -20.92
C THR A 287 -4.16 1.98 -21.73
N TYR A 288 -4.00 0.74 -21.26
CA TYR A 288 -4.57 -0.43 -21.92
C TYR A 288 -6.11 -0.35 -22.05
N VAL A 289 -6.79 -0.01 -20.95
CA VAL A 289 -8.25 0.15 -20.96
C VAL A 289 -8.66 1.33 -21.84
N ALA A 290 -7.92 2.43 -21.83
CA ALA A 290 -8.23 3.57 -22.68
C ALA A 290 -8.09 3.22 -24.19
N GLU A 291 -7.04 2.51 -24.58
CA GLU A 291 -6.85 2.03 -25.95
C GLU A 291 -7.96 1.06 -26.37
N TYR A 292 -8.33 0.12 -25.48
CA TYR A 292 -9.44 -0.80 -25.72
C TYR A 292 -10.77 -0.04 -25.98
N ILE A 293 -11.09 0.95 -25.14
CA ILE A 293 -12.33 1.73 -25.28
C ILE A 293 -12.32 2.54 -26.58
N LEU A 294 -11.18 3.13 -26.96
CA LEU A 294 -11.06 3.90 -28.19
C LEU A 294 -11.22 3.01 -29.44
N GLN A 295 -10.59 1.84 -29.44
CA GLN A 295 -10.73 0.89 -30.55
C GLN A 295 -12.19 0.42 -30.69
N TYR A 296 -12.85 0.12 -29.57
CA TYR A 296 -14.27 -0.23 -29.57
C TYR A 296 -15.15 0.89 -30.13
N ALA A 297 -14.84 2.15 -29.80
CA ALA A 297 -15.58 3.30 -30.32
C ALA A 297 -15.37 3.52 -31.83
N GLU A 298 -14.15 3.25 -32.33
CA GLU A 298 -13.85 3.28 -33.78
C GLU A 298 -14.63 2.17 -34.52
N ASP A 299 -14.62 0.96 -34.01
CA ASP A 299 -15.37 -0.18 -34.57
C ASP A 299 -16.88 0.10 -34.59
N MET A 300 -17.42 0.80 -33.59
CA MET A 300 -18.83 1.18 -33.54
C MET A 300 -19.20 2.31 -34.48
N GLN A 301 -18.25 3.20 -34.87
CA GLN A 301 -18.50 4.27 -35.86
C GLN A 301 -18.70 3.74 -37.27
N ASP A 302 -18.20 2.55 -37.56
CA ASP A 302 -18.42 1.88 -38.87
C ASP A 302 -19.81 1.24 -38.97
N TYR A 303 -20.65 1.27 -37.91
CA TYR A 303 -22.03 0.82 -37.92
C TYR A 303 -22.99 1.98 -38.20
N PRO A 304 -23.91 1.88 -39.21
CA PRO A 304 -24.75 2.99 -39.68
C PRO A 304 -25.71 3.57 -38.62
N ASP A 305 -26.01 2.86 -37.53
CA ASP A 305 -26.96 3.30 -36.52
C ASP A 305 -26.32 4.11 -35.38
N PHE A 306 -25.00 4.35 -35.43
CA PHE A 306 -24.25 5.05 -34.35
C PHE A 306 -24.57 6.55 -34.27
N HIS A 307 -25.10 7.13 -35.34
CA HIS A 307 -25.36 8.59 -35.43
C HIS A 307 -26.70 9.04 -34.87
N GLU A 308 -27.56 8.13 -34.39
CA GLU A 308 -28.89 8.51 -33.85
C GLU A 308 -28.90 8.72 -32.30
N HIS A 309 -27.78 8.49 -31.61
CA HIS A 309 -27.71 8.53 -30.14
C HIS A 309 -26.69 9.52 -29.55
N PHE A 310 -26.09 10.38 -30.37
CA PHE A 310 -25.21 11.47 -29.91
C PHE A 310 -25.68 12.85 -30.35
#